data_a2d6116d8a3dda7fa4ea5f6500a8e2e6
#
_entry.id   a2d6116d8a3dda7fa4ea5f6500a8e2e6
#
_cell.length_a   1.000
_cell.length_b   1.000
_cell.length_c   1.000
_cell.angle_alpha   90.00
_cell.angle_beta   90.00
_cell.angle_gamma   90.00
#
_symmetry.space_group_name_H-M   'P 1'
#
loop_
_entity.id
_entity.type
_entity.pdbx_description
1 polymer ?
#
loop_
_entity_poly.entity_id
_entity_poly.type
_entity_poly.pdbx_seq_one_letter_code
_entity_poly.pdbx_strand_id
1 'polypeptide(L)'
;MQGSLVPSSPYLVNGMLRQVDWEKARVLVEFGPGIGTLTREILRRMHRDAILLTVELNEDFVNFLKNEIPDPRLRVVHGSAAGVCKMLAELNCSSADYIISCLPYAIMGQAVRKEIMQESRKALSPRGSLLIFQYTKAVLPYLRSSFSSVQQEFELLNFPPALIFNCTP
;
A
#
# COMPACT_ATOMS: atom_id res chain seq x y z
N MET A 1 13.84 -8.78 11.85
CA MET A 1 13.66 -9.48 10.56
C MET A 1 13.85 -8.46 9.46
N GLN A 2 14.90 -8.61 8.66
CA GLN A 2 15.15 -7.71 7.53
C GLN A 2 14.08 -7.98 6.46
N GLY A 3 13.17 -7.04 6.28
CA GLY A 3 12.33 -7.00 5.10
C GLY A 3 13.23 -6.93 3.86
N SER A 4 12.83 -7.56 2.77
CA SER A 4 13.60 -7.59 1.53
C SER A 4 14.04 -6.18 1.14
N LEU A 5 15.34 -5.89 1.25
CA LEU A 5 15.97 -4.63 0.85
C LEU A 5 16.12 -4.49 -0.68
N VAL A 6 15.49 -5.37 -1.46
CA VAL A 6 15.49 -5.24 -2.92
C VAL A 6 14.46 -4.17 -3.28
N PRO A 7 14.88 -3.01 -3.77
CA PRO A 7 13.95 -1.99 -4.24
C PRO A 7 13.04 -2.59 -5.31
N SER A 8 11.76 -2.28 -5.26
CA SER A 8 10.82 -2.67 -6.30
C SER A 8 11.31 -2.18 -7.66
N SER A 9 11.32 -3.05 -8.66
CA SER A 9 11.77 -2.65 -9.99
C SER A 9 10.85 -1.55 -10.55
N PRO A 10 11.36 -0.69 -11.46
CA PRO A 10 10.55 0.33 -12.12
C PRO A 10 9.32 -0.26 -12.83
N TYR A 11 9.42 -1.48 -13.36
CA TYR A 11 8.31 -2.19 -13.99
C TYR A 11 7.21 -2.52 -13.00
N LEU A 12 7.57 -3.07 -11.83
CA LEU A 12 6.61 -3.41 -10.78
C LEU A 12 5.93 -2.15 -10.24
N VAL A 13 6.69 -1.09 -9.96
CA VAL A 13 6.16 0.20 -9.53
C VAL A 13 5.17 0.74 -10.56
N ASN A 14 5.53 0.74 -11.85
CA ASN A 14 4.65 1.19 -12.91
C ASN A 14 3.41 0.29 -13.06
N GLY A 15 3.56 -1.02 -12.97
CA GLY A 15 2.46 -1.99 -13.02
C GLY A 15 1.40 -1.73 -11.94
N MET A 16 1.85 -1.41 -10.72
CA MET A 16 0.94 -1.04 -9.63
C MET A 16 0.31 0.34 -9.85
N LEU A 17 1.12 1.35 -10.10
CA LEU A 17 0.70 2.74 -10.11
C LEU A 17 -0.10 3.15 -11.36
N ARG A 18 -0.04 2.40 -12.48
CA ARG A 18 -0.91 2.63 -13.64
C ARG A 18 -2.38 2.41 -13.37
N GLN A 19 -2.72 1.71 -12.28
CA GLN A 19 -4.11 1.40 -11.89
C GLN A 19 -4.74 2.52 -11.04
N VAL A 20 -3.98 3.55 -10.68
CA VAL A 20 -4.44 4.68 -9.88
C VAL A 20 -4.98 5.80 -10.79
N ASP A 21 -6.21 6.25 -10.52
CA ASP A 21 -6.77 7.47 -11.13
C ASP A 21 -6.21 8.70 -10.41
N TRP A 22 -5.06 9.18 -10.87
CA TRP A 22 -4.32 10.28 -10.26
C TRP A 22 -5.07 11.62 -10.25
N GLU A 23 -5.99 11.81 -11.18
CA GLU A 23 -6.78 13.05 -11.25
C GLU A 23 -7.83 13.10 -10.14
N LYS A 24 -8.35 11.94 -9.71
CA LYS A 24 -9.41 11.85 -8.71
C LYS A 24 -8.93 11.48 -7.32
N ALA A 25 -7.84 10.72 -7.20
CA ALA A 25 -7.32 10.28 -5.93
C ALA A 25 -6.91 11.45 -5.04
N ARG A 26 -7.42 11.50 -3.80
CA ARG A 26 -7.13 12.53 -2.81
C ARG A 26 -6.55 11.95 -1.52
N VAL A 27 -6.92 10.74 -1.16
CA VAL A 27 -6.42 10.07 0.03
C VAL A 27 -5.79 8.74 -0.40
N LEU A 28 -4.46 8.68 -0.32
CA LEU A 28 -3.69 7.48 -0.63
C LEU A 28 -3.04 6.96 0.64
N VAL A 29 -2.94 5.64 0.75
CA VAL A 29 -2.26 4.96 1.84
C VAL A 29 -1.20 4.03 1.27
N GLU A 30 -0.03 3.99 1.86
CA GLU A 30 1.04 3.04 1.54
C GLU A 30 1.41 2.22 2.77
N PHE A 31 1.40 0.89 2.63
CA PHE A 31 1.85 -0.02 3.66
C PHE A 31 3.24 -0.56 3.36
N GLY A 32 4.15 -0.42 4.30
CA GLY A 32 5.51 -0.90 4.20
C GLY A 32 6.37 -0.13 3.17
N PRO A 33 6.49 1.20 3.31
CA PRO A 33 7.26 2.04 2.39
C PRO A 33 8.76 1.72 2.39
N GLY A 34 9.31 1.15 3.47
CA GLY A 34 10.73 0.90 3.63
C GLY A 34 11.55 2.18 3.43
N ILE A 35 12.48 2.17 2.47
CA ILE A 35 13.31 3.36 2.11
C ILE A 35 12.59 4.37 1.18
N GLY A 36 11.29 4.17 0.89
CA GLY A 36 10.47 5.13 0.18
C GLY A 36 10.61 5.14 -1.35
N THR A 37 11.00 4.04 -1.97
CA THR A 37 11.09 3.95 -3.43
C THR A 37 9.72 4.19 -4.07
N LEU A 38 8.69 3.49 -3.60
CA LEU A 38 7.32 3.64 -4.08
C LEU A 38 6.71 4.96 -3.60
N THR A 39 7.00 5.37 -2.36
CA THR A 39 6.56 6.65 -1.77
C THR A 39 6.90 7.83 -2.69
N ARG A 40 8.15 7.91 -3.17
CA ARG A 40 8.61 8.99 -4.06
C ARG A 40 7.85 8.99 -5.40
N GLU A 41 7.58 7.82 -5.96
CA GLU A 41 6.82 7.70 -7.21
C GLU A 41 5.35 8.07 -7.04
N ILE A 42 4.73 7.73 -5.89
CA ILE A 42 3.37 8.17 -5.56
C ILE A 42 3.34 9.70 -5.44
N LEU A 43 4.24 10.30 -4.66
CA LEU A 43 4.33 11.75 -4.46
C LEU A 43 4.54 12.51 -5.78
N ARG A 44 5.30 11.94 -6.72
CA ARG A 44 5.54 12.53 -8.03
C ARG A 44 4.28 12.56 -8.91
N ARG A 45 3.38 11.58 -8.76
CA ARG A 45 2.18 11.40 -9.59
C ARG A 45 0.91 11.96 -8.98
N MET A 46 0.83 11.98 -7.63
CA MET A 46 -0.40 12.35 -6.93
C MET A 46 -0.77 13.81 -7.13
N HIS A 47 -2.06 14.10 -7.03
CA HIS A 47 -2.57 15.45 -7.10
C HIS A 47 -1.97 16.35 -6.01
N ARG A 48 -1.79 17.65 -6.30
CA ARG A 48 -1.18 18.60 -5.35
C ARG A 48 -1.93 18.73 -4.02
N ASP A 49 -3.26 18.54 -4.05
CA ASP A 49 -4.12 18.64 -2.87
C ASP A 49 -4.41 17.25 -2.24
N ALA A 50 -3.74 16.19 -2.71
CA ALA A 50 -3.87 14.85 -2.14
C ALA A 50 -2.96 14.67 -0.93
N ILE A 51 -3.31 13.70 -0.08
CA ILE A 51 -2.52 13.28 1.07
C ILE A 51 -2.05 11.84 0.88
N LEU A 52 -0.81 11.55 1.27
CA LEU A 52 -0.25 10.21 1.32
C LEU A 52 0.07 9.85 2.77
N LEU A 53 -0.67 8.89 3.32
CA LEU A 53 -0.38 8.26 4.59
C LEU A 53 0.52 7.03 4.35
N THR A 54 1.73 7.02 4.90
CA THR A 54 2.59 5.83 4.91
C THR A 54 2.62 5.22 6.30
N VAL A 55 2.45 3.89 6.37
CA VAL A 55 2.43 3.12 7.61
C VAL A 55 3.60 2.13 7.61
N GLU A 56 4.50 2.28 8.58
CA GLU A 56 5.73 1.49 8.71
C GLU A 56 5.93 1.00 10.13
N LEU A 57 6.32 -0.28 10.28
CA LEU A 57 6.59 -0.89 11.58
C LEU A 57 8.01 -0.67 12.08
N ASN A 58 8.96 -0.45 11.18
CA ASN A 58 10.35 -0.23 11.53
C ASN A 58 10.60 1.26 11.78
N GLU A 59 10.97 1.60 13.00
CA GLU A 59 11.24 2.96 13.43
C GLU A 59 12.39 3.62 12.67
N ASP A 60 13.42 2.87 12.28
CA ASP A 60 14.53 3.41 11.49
C ASP A 60 14.06 3.88 10.11
N PHE A 61 13.17 3.12 9.47
CA PHE A 61 12.57 3.54 8.20
C PHE A 61 11.62 4.71 8.37
N VAL A 62 10.85 4.77 9.46
CA VAL A 62 10.01 5.93 9.78
C VAL A 62 10.86 7.20 9.88
N ASN A 63 11.96 7.13 10.63
CA ASN A 63 12.88 8.26 10.80
C ASN A 63 13.55 8.64 9.48
N PHE A 64 13.99 7.64 8.71
CA PHE A 64 14.56 7.84 7.38
C PHE A 64 13.57 8.58 6.46
N LEU A 65 12.33 8.12 6.35
CA LEU A 65 11.32 8.73 5.48
C LEU A 65 11.03 10.18 5.87
N LYS A 66 10.89 10.46 7.17
CA LYS A 66 10.64 11.83 7.68
C LYS A 66 11.78 12.78 7.35
N ASN A 67 13.02 12.30 7.38
CA ASN A 67 14.20 13.13 7.12
C ASN A 67 14.48 13.30 5.62
N GLU A 68 14.30 12.23 4.84
CA GLU A 68 14.73 12.17 3.44
C GLU A 68 13.65 12.54 2.43
N ILE A 69 12.38 12.62 2.86
CA ILE A 69 11.26 12.95 1.98
C ILE A 69 10.45 14.11 2.59
N PRO A 70 10.95 15.35 2.51
CA PRO A 70 10.27 16.52 3.08
C PRO A 70 9.14 17.01 2.16
N ASP A 71 8.06 16.22 2.00
CA ASP A 71 6.88 16.60 1.22
C ASP A 71 5.71 16.91 2.16
N PRO A 72 5.07 18.11 2.07
CA PRO A 72 3.97 18.48 2.97
C PRO A 72 2.72 17.62 2.82
N ARG A 73 2.60 16.83 1.74
CA ARG A 73 1.49 15.89 1.51
C ARG A 73 1.73 14.53 2.17
N LEU A 74 2.97 14.23 2.59
CA LEU A 74 3.35 12.96 3.20
C LEU A 74 3.07 12.96 4.71
N ARG A 75 2.44 11.90 5.19
CA ARG A 75 2.22 11.61 6.61
C ARG A 75 2.82 10.25 6.93
N VAL A 76 3.95 10.23 7.64
CA VAL A 76 4.64 9.00 8.02
C VAL A 76 4.24 8.62 9.44
N VAL A 77 3.62 7.44 9.59
CA VAL A 77 3.16 6.91 10.87
C VAL A 77 3.90 5.62 11.22
N HIS A 78 4.45 5.57 12.43
CA HIS A 78 4.99 4.35 13.01
C HIS A 78 3.84 3.50 13.56
N GLY A 79 3.59 2.34 12.97
CA GLY A 79 2.49 1.48 13.39
C GLY A 79 2.21 0.30 12.48
N SER A 80 1.20 -0.47 12.87
CA SER A 80 0.71 -1.61 12.09
C SER A 80 -0.35 -1.16 11.07
N ALA A 81 -0.31 -1.74 9.87
CA ALA A 81 -1.33 -1.57 8.84
C ALA A 81 -2.75 -1.98 9.33
N ALA A 82 -2.85 -2.83 10.35
CA ALA A 82 -4.11 -3.16 11.00
C ALA A 82 -4.77 -1.96 11.73
N GLY A 83 -4.04 -0.88 11.97
CA GLY A 83 -4.57 0.36 12.57
C GLY A 83 -4.99 1.44 11.58
N VAL A 84 -5.06 1.15 10.28
CA VAL A 84 -5.23 2.15 9.23
C VAL A 84 -6.50 3.00 9.38
N CYS A 85 -7.62 2.43 9.81
CA CYS A 85 -8.86 3.19 10.02
C CYS A 85 -8.69 4.28 11.08
N LYS A 86 -8.00 3.97 12.19
CA LYS A 86 -7.70 4.93 13.24
C LYS A 86 -6.78 6.03 12.74
N MET A 87 -5.73 5.67 12.00
CA MET A 87 -4.76 6.63 11.46
C MET A 87 -5.42 7.60 10.47
N LEU A 88 -6.32 7.12 9.62
CA LEU A 88 -7.11 7.97 8.71
C LEU A 88 -8.01 8.93 9.51
N ALA A 89 -8.68 8.45 10.55
CA ALA A 89 -9.52 9.30 11.39
C ALA A 89 -8.72 10.41 12.07
N GLU A 90 -7.50 10.14 12.56
CA GLU A 90 -6.58 11.13 13.14
C GLU A 90 -6.15 12.22 12.12
N LEU A 91 -6.18 11.90 10.83
CA LEU A 91 -5.93 12.85 9.74
C LEU A 91 -7.22 13.52 9.21
N ASN A 92 -8.36 13.32 9.86
CA ASN A 92 -9.68 13.76 9.42
C ASN A 92 -10.08 13.24 8.04
N CYS A 93 -9.56 12.06 7.66
CA CYS A 93 -9.93 11.36 6.43
C CYS A 93 -10.94 10.25 6.78
N SER A 94 -12.10 10.27 6.13
CA SER A 94 -13.15 9.26 6.34
C SER A 94 -12.85 7.92 5.66
N SER A 95 -12.10 7.95 4.56
CA SER A 95 -11.74 6.77 3.78
C SER A 95 -10.54 7.06 2.87
N ALA A 96 -9.94 6.00 2.34
CA ALA A 96 -8.88 6.06 1.34
C ALA A 96 -9.43 5.76 -0.06
N ASP A 97 -8.93 6.46 -1.08
CA ASP A 97 -9.21 6.15 -2.48
C ASP A 97 -8.37 4.96 -2.95
N TYR A 98 -7.12 4.90 -2.50
CA TYR A 98 -6.22 3.78 -2.79
C TYR A 98 -5.40 3.41 -1.57
N ILE A 99 -5.26 2.10 -1.35
CA ILE A 99 -4.26 1.53 -0.44
C ILE A 99 -3.29 0.74 -1.30
N ILE A 100 -2.00 1.04 -1.21
CA ILE A 100 -0.93 0.40 -1.96
C ILE A 100 -0.05 -0.34 -0.97
N SER A 101 0.06 -1.66 -1.10
CA SER A 101 0.71 -2.50 -0.10
C SER A 101 1.92 -3.25 -0.64
N CYS A 102 3.06 -3.01 -0.01
CA CYS A 102 4.33 -3.72 -0.22
C CYS A 102 4.65 -4.71 0.92
N LEU A 103 3.67 -5.11 1.71
CA LEU A 103 3.87 -6.00 2.85
C LEU A 103 4.14 -7.45 2.41
N PRO A 104 5.03 -8.16 3.09
CA PRO A 104 5.39 -9.55 2.78
C PRO A 104 4.35 -10.53 3.34
N TYR A 105 3.14 -10.53 2.78
CA TYR A 105 2.02 -11.33 3.30
C TYR A 105 2.32 -12.84 3.38
N ALA A 106 3.19 -13.36 2.53
CA ALA A 106 3.53 -14.79 2.52
C ALA A 106 4.12 -15.30 3.85
N ILE A 107 4.86 -14.44 4.57
CA ILE A 107 5.52 -14.78 5.84
C ILE A 107 4.80 -14.26 7.08
N MET A 108 3.69 -13.53 6.92
CA MET A 108 2.89 -13.03 8.04
C MET A 108 2.04 -14.14 8.65
N GLY A 109 1.77 -14.04 9.95
CA GLY A 109 0.80 -14.90 10.64
C GLY A 109 -0.62 -14.71 10.08
N GLN A 110 -1.42 -15.79 10.09
CA GLN A 110 -2.77 -15.78 9.52
C GLN A 110 -3.69 -14.73 10.15
N ALA A 111 -3.64 -14.56 11.48
CA ALA A 111 -4.47 -13.60 12.21
C ALA A 111 -4.17 -12.17 11.77
N VAL A 112 -2.89 -11.78 11.71
CA VAL A 112 -2.44 -10.44 11.29
C VAL A 112 -2.83 -10.17 9.83
N ARG A 113 -2.64 -11.16 8.97
CA ARG A 113 -3.02 -11.08 7.56
C ARG A 113 -4.50 -10.79 7.37
N LYS A 114 -5.35 -11.55 8.08
CA LYS A 114 -6.80 -11.38 8.06
C LYS A 114 -7.21 -10.00 8.58
N GLU A 115 -6.63 -9.56 9.68
CA GLU A 115 -6.90 -8.26 10.30
C GLU A 115 -6.56 -7.12 9.34
N ILE A 116 -5.37 -7.13 8.72
CA ILE A 116 -4.97 -6.11 7.74
C ILE A 116 -5.95 -6.07 6.57
N MET A 117 -6.38 -7.22 6.02
CA MET A 117 -7.35 -7.26 4.92
C MET A 117 -8.69 -6.65 5.32
N GLN A 118 -9.20 -6.98 6.51
CA GLN A 118 -10.46 -6.45 7.01
C GLN A 118 -10.39 -4.94 7.24
N GLU A 119 -9.33 -4.46 7.87
CA GLU A 119 -9.14 -3.03 8.10
C GLU A 119 -8.90 -2.26 6.79
N SER A 120 -8.16 -2.83 5.86
CA SER A 120 -7.99 -2.23 4.52
C SER A 120 -9.33 -2.08 3.81
N ARG A 121 -10.19 -3.12 3.84
CA ARG A 121 -11.53 -3.04 3.23
C ARG A 121 -12.39 -1.96 3.88
N LYS A 122 -12.38 -1.86 5.21
CA LYS A 122 -13.14 -0.83 5.95
C LYS A 122 -12.63 0.59 5.65
N ALA A 123 -11.31 0.74 5.49
CA ALA A 123 -10.67 2.00 5.24
C ALA A 123 -10.90 2.54 3.82
N LEU A 124 -11.21 1.67 2.85
CA LEU A 124 -11.45 2.07 1.47
C LEU A 124 -12.80 2.76 1.28
N SER A 125 -12.82 3.78 0.43
CA SER A 125 -14.06 4.33 -0.10
C SER A 125 -14.80 3.29 -0.96
N PRO A 126 -16.12 3.44 -1.21
CA PRO A 126 -16.87 2.48 -2.04
C PRO A 126 -16.33 2.29 -3.46
N ARG A 127 -15.55 3.25 -3.96
CA ARG A 127 -14.88 3.20 -5.28
C ARG A 127 -13.37 3.05 -5.16
N GLY A 128 -12.87 2.83 -3.94
CA GLY A 128 -11.46 2.68 -3.66
C GLY A 128 -10.92 1.32 -4.05
N SER A 129 -9.61 1.20 -4.10
CA SER A 129 -8.92 -0.06 -4.42
C SER A 129 -7.74 -0.32 -3.51
N LEU A 130 -7.56 -1.59 -3.13
CA LEU A 130 -6.34 -2.10 -2.53
C LEU A 130 -5.47 -2.72 -3.63
N LEU A 131 -4.29 -2.17 -3.83
CA LEU A 131 -3.27 -2.65 -4.77
C LEU A 131 -2.17 -3.38 -4.00
N ILE A 132 -1.92 -4.64 -4.34
CA ILE A 132 -0.90 -5.47 -3.69
C ILE A 132 -0.05 -6.13 -4.74
N PHE A 133 1.26 -6.18 -4.54
CA PHE A 133 2.10 -7.10 -5.31
C PHE A 133 2.61 -8.25 -4.43
N GLN A 134 2.75 -9.42 -5.01
CA GLN A 134 3.28 -10.62 -4.35
C GLN A 134 4.02 -11.50 -5.37
N TYR A 135 4.94 -12.31 -4.89
CA TYR A 135 5.62 -13.33 -5.71
C TYR A 135 4.90 -14.69 -5.69
N THR A 136 3.89 -14.83 -4.83
CA THR A 136 3.12 -16.07 -4.67
C THR A 136 1.63 -15.76 -4.53
N LYS A 137 0.78 -16.78 -4.72
CA LYS A 137 -0.68 -16.67 -4.53
C LYS A 137 -1.12 -16.85 -3.08
N ALA A 138 -0.22 -16.89 -2.11
CA ALA A 138 -0.54 -17.17 -0.70
C ALA A 138 -1.54 -16.16 -0.09
N VAL A 139 -1.58 -14.93 -0.59
CA VAL A 139 -2.50 -13.89 -0.13
C VAL A 139 -3.92 -14.04 -0.72
N LEU A 140 -4.07 -14.72 -1.86
CA LEU A 140 -5.30 -14.75 -2.65
C LEU A 140 -6.54 -15.25 -1.89
N PRO A 141 -6.50 -16.31 -1.04
CA PRO A 141 -7.67 -16.71 -0.25
C PRO A 141 -8.18 -15.60 0.68
N TYR A 142 -7.27 -14.82 1.27
CA TYR A 142 -7.61 -13.72 2.17
C TYR A 142 -8.23 -12.55 1.40
N LEU A 143 -7.70 -12.24 0.20
CA LEU A 143 -8.28 -11.22 -0.67
C LEU A 143 -9.71 -11.60 -1.07
N ARG A 144 -9.91 -12.82 -1.57
CA ARG A 144 -11.24 -13.32 -1.98
C ARG A 144 -12.26 -13.41 -0.85
N SER A 145 -11.82 -13.62 0.39
CA SER A 145 -12.72 -13.63 1.55
C SER A 145 -13.07 -12.23 2.06
N SER A 146 -12.30 -11.22 1.69
CA SER A 146 -12.45 -9.85 2.21
C SER A 146 -12.99 -8.85 1.20
N PHE A 147 -12.78 -9.07 -0.10
CA PHE A 147 -13.12 -8.12 -1.17
C PHE A 147 -14.14 -8.70 -2.14
N SER A 148 -15.01 -7.84 -2.67
CA SER A 148 -16.06 -8.22 -3.63
C SER A 148 -15.49 -8.57 -5.01
N SER A 149 -14.42 -7.89 -5.42
CA SER A 149 -13.71 -8.16 -6.65
C SER A 149 -12.20 -8.25 -6.41
N VAL A 150 -11.56 -9.24 -7.03
CA VAL A 150 -10.11 -9.43 -6.98
C VAL A 150 -9.63 -9.71 -8.41
N GLN A 151 -9.04 -8.71 -9.03
CA GLN A 151 -8.39 -8.82 -10.32
C GLN A 151 -6.90 -9.14 -10.13
N GLN A 152 -6.35 -9.96 -11.01
CA GLN A 152 -4.95 -10.39 -10.96
C GLN A 152 -4.27 -10.11 -12.28
N GLU A 153 -3.11 -9.48 -12.22
CA GLU A 153 -2.21 -9.25 -13.35
C GLU A 153 -0.83 -9.83 -13.08
N PHE A 154 -0.08 -10.12 -14.13
CA PHE A 154 1.31 -10.55 -14.05
C PHE A 154 2.23 -9.44 -14.53
N GLU A 155 3.25 -9.12 -13.73
CA GLU A 155 4.33 -8.27 -14.16
C GLU A 155 5.54 -9.14 -14.52
N LEU A 156 5.64 -9.45 -15.82
CA LEU A 156 6.66 -10.36 -16.35
C LEU A 156 8.05 -9.73 -16.47
N LEU A 157 8.12 -8.39 -16.56
CA LEU A 157 9.39 -7.67 -16.68
C LEU A 157 10.06 -7.46 -15.31
N ASN A 158 9.38 -7.81 -14.22
CA ASN A 158 10.00 -7.90 -12.91
C ASN A 158 10.73 -9.24 -12.75
N PHE A 159 11.90 -9.24 -12.13
CA PHE A 159 12.63 -10.49 -11.86
C PHE A 159 12.83 -10.68 -10.34
N PRO A 160 12.27 -11.76 -9.74
CA PRO A 160 11.34 -12.72 -10.36
C PRO A 160 10.00 -12.07 -10.77
N PRO A 161 9.24 -12.68 -11.71
CA PRO A 161 7.92 -12.18 -12.09
C PRO A 161 7.00 -12.00 -10.88
N ALA A 162 6.25 -10.92 -10.86
CA ALA A 162 5.37 -10.58 -9.75
C ALA A 162 3.89 -10.69 -10.15
N LEU A 163 3.05 -10.94 -9.14
CA LEU A 163 1.60 -10.90 -9.22
C LEU A 163 1.14 -9.57 -8.65
N ILE A 164 0.32 -8.84 -9.39
CA ILE A 164 -0.34 -7.62 -8.92
C ILE A 164 -1.82 -7.94 -8.75
N PHE A 165 -2.36 -7.62 -7.59
CA PHE A 165 -3.78 -7.76 -7.27
C PHE A 165 -4.40 -6.38 -7.12
N ASN A 166 -5.56 -6.20 -7.76
CA ASN A 166 -6.42 -5.04 -7.57
C ASN A 166 -7.73 -5.52 -6.96
N CYS A 167 -8.02 -5.04 -5.75
CA CYS A 167 -9.14 -5.51 -4.94
C CYS A 167 -10.07 -4.34 -4.63
N THR A 168 -11.38 -4.51 -4.91
CA THR A 168 -12.41 -3.52 -4.57
C THR A 168 -13.33 -4.03 -3.47
N PRO A 169 -13.83 -3.15 -2.56
CA PRO A 169 -14.67 -3.51 -1.41
C PRO A 169 -15.92 -4.32 -1.73
#